data_2b5a4877e4c2a30e2df1d18571fc27af
#
_entry.id   2b5a4877e4c2a30e2df1d18571fc27af
#
_cell.length_a   1.000
_cell.length_b   1.000
_cell.length_c   1.000
_cell.angle_alpha   90.00
_cell.angle_beta   90.00
_cell.angle_gamma   90.00
#
_symmetry.space_group_name_H-M   'P 1'
#
loop_
_entity.id
_entity.type
_entity.pdbx_description
1 polymer ?
#
loop_
_entity_poly.entity_id
_entity_poly.type
_entity_poly.pdbx_seq_one_letter_code
_entity_poly.pdbx_strand_id
1 'polypeptide(L)'
;MPRYVVHVRTPMPPAEAFAFMADLNNFARWDPGVDDVDQVEGSGPGPEAVFDVSVKAVLGTMTLRYETTTYEAPKLFVARSQSTPLTSLDSISVRSDGTGSVVTYEAELTLNGLLRFVDPVLGLAFGRIGDRAAGGLIEALDGERVDSPT
;
A
#
# COMPACT_ATOMS: atom_id res chain seq x y z
N MET A 1 -11.64 -7.30 -10.84
CA MET A 1 -11.03 -6.81 -9.59
C MET A 1 -9.96 -5.80 -9.91
N PRO A 2 -10.14 -4.54 -9.53
CA PRO A 2 -9.11 -3.54 -9.76
C PRO A 2 -7.82 -3.89 -9.03
N ARG A 3 -6.74 -3.77 -9.75
CA ARG A 3 -5.40 -4.08 -9.25
C ARG A 3 -4.42 -3.05 -9.77
N TYR A 4 -3.54 -2.59 -8.91
CA TYR A 4 -2.51 -1.62 -9.27
C TYR A 4 -1.16 -2.12 -8.80
N VAL A 5 -0.17 -2.05 -9.68
CA VAL A 5 1.20 -2.47 -9.36
C VAL A 5 2.16 -1.38 -9.80
N VAL A 6 3.09 -1.04 -8.91
CA VAL A 6 4.19 -0.12 -9.25
C VAL A 6 5.50 -0.66 -8.68
N HIS A 7 6.57 -0.49 -9.45
CA HIS A 7 7.92 -0.83 -9.05
C HIS A 7 8.74 0.44 -8.96
N VAL A 8 9.39 0.66 -7.81
CA VAL A 8 10.18 1.87 -7.57
C VAL A 8 11.59 1.47 -7.17
N ARG A 9 12.58 1.92 -7.94
CA ARG A 9 13.99 1.78 -7.56
C ARG A 9 14.35 2.91 -6.63
N THR A 10 14.98 2.58 -5.50
CA THR A 10 15.36 3.53 -4.47
C THR A 10 16.81 3.29 -4.04
N PRO A 11 17.55 4.35 -3.65
CA PRO A 11 18.87 4.16 -3.06
C PRO A 11 18.85 3.56 -1.66
N MET A 12 17.69 3.45 -1.01
CA MET A 12 17.60 2.84 0.31
C MET A 12 17.97 1.36 0.30
N PRO A 13 18.79 0.89 1.27
CA PRO A 13 19.04 -0.54 1.43
C PRO A 13 17.75 -1.31 1.71
N PRO A 14 17.68 -2.60 1.37
CA PRO A 14 16.45 -3.38 1.54
C PRO A 14 15.83 -3.33 2.94
N ALA A 15 16.63 -3.45 3.98
CA ALA A 15 16.11 -3.42 5.36
C ALA A 15 15.44 -2.07 5.69
N GLU A 16 16.06 -0.98 5.24
CA GLU A 16 15.53 0.37 5.48
C GLU A 16 14.26 0.63 4.65
N ALA A 17 14.29 0.25 3.37
CA ALA A 17 13.12 0.39 2.51
C ALA A 17 11.93 -0.43 3.04
N PHE A 18 12.20 -1.65 3.45
CA PHE A 18 11.16 -2.52 4.00
C PHE A 18 10.59 -1.96 5.31
N ALA A 19 11.46 -1.51 6.22
CA ALA A 19 11.01 -0.94 7.50
C ALA A 19 10.10 0.27 7.28
N PHE A 20 10.44 1.12 6.31
CA PHE A 20 9.62 2.28 5.98
C PHE A 20 8.26 1.87 5.41
N MET A 21 8.27 0.92 4.47
CA MET A 21 7.04 0.53 3.76
C MET A 21 6.12 -0.35 4.61
N ALA A 22 6.67 -1.23 5.43
CA ALA A 22 5.88 -2.13 6.27
C ALA A 22 5.25 -1.44 7.47
N ASP A 23 5.73 -0.24 7.80
CA ASP A 23 5.14 0.57 8.86
C ASP A 23 4.06 1.46 8.25
N LEU A 24 2.81 1.06 8.36
CA LEU A 24 1.69 1.82 7.80
C LEU A 24 1.48 3.17 8.51
N ASN A 25 2.14 3.42 9.64
CA ASN A 25 2.17 4.78 10.20
C ASN A 25 2.80 5.78 9.21
N ASN A 26 3.60 5.30 8.27
CA ASN A 26 4.21 6.12 7.22
C ASN A 26 3.30 6.29 5.99
N PHE A 27 2.19 5.58 5.94
CA PHE A 27 1.32 5.55 4.76
C PHE A 27 0.88 6.94 4.32
N ALA A 28 0.44 7.77 5.28
CA ALA A 28 0.03 9.15 4.99
C ALA A 28 1.18 10.02 4.47
N ARG A 29 2.43 9.62 4.71
CA ARG A 29 3.61 10.38 4.29
C ARG A 29 3.89 10.23 2.80
N TRP A 30 3.45 9.12 2.20
CA TRP A 30 3.72 8.90 0.78
C TRP A 30 2.46 8.81 -0.07
N ASP A 31 1.32 8.43 0.48
CA ASP A 31 0.07 8.33 -0.30
C ASP A 31 -0.82 9.54 0.00
N PRO A 32 -1.02 10.45 -0.97
CA PRO A 32 -1.88 11.61 -0.75
C PRO A 32 -3.36 11.28 -0.56
N GLY A 33 -3.78 10.06 -0.87
CA GLY A 33 -5.13 9.58 -0.59
C GLY A 33 -5.37 9.17 0.85
N VAL A 34 -4.32 9.08 1.66
CA VAL A 34 -4.39 8.72 3.07
C VAL A 34 -4.32 9.99 3.92
N ASP A 35 -5.34 10.20 4.76
CA ASP A 35 -5.39 11.36 5.65
C ASP A 35 -4.63 11.10 6.94
N ASP A 36 -4.83 9.95 7.55
CA ASP A 36 -4.29 9.64 8.86
C ASP A 36 -4.21 8.13 9.08
N VAL A 37 -3.31 7.71 9.96
CA VAL A 37 -3.15 6.32 10.37
C VAL A 37 -3.03 6.25 11.87
N ASP A 38 -3.79 5.33 12.48
CA ASP A 38 -3.75 5.06 13.92
C ASP A 38 -3.44 3.58 14.12
N GLN A 39 -2.31 3.29 14.73
CA GLN A 39 -1.94 1.90 15.00
C GLN A 39 -2.67 1.42 16.25
N VAL A 40 -3.51 0.39 16.09
CA VAL A 40 -4.37 -0.11 17.15
C VAL A 40 -3.80 -1.34 17.85
N GLU A 41 -2.90 -2.07 17.21
CA GLU A 41 -2.19 -3.18 17.84
C GLU A 41 -0.73 -3.19 17.38
N GLY A 42 0.15 -3.58 18.29
CA GLY A 42 1.59 -3.60 18.04
C GLY A 42 2.21 -2.21 18.19
N SER A 43 3.49 -2.13 17.89
CA SER A 43 4.27 -0.90 17.91
C SER A 43 5.23 -0.93 16.72
N GLY A 44 4.92 -0.14 15.67
CA GLY A 44 5.62 -0.20 14.41
C GLY A 44 5.28 -1.46 13.62
N PRO A 45 6.07 -1.80 12.59
CA PRO A 45 5.80 -2.96 11.76
C PRO A 45 6.04 -4.27 12.52
N GLY A 46 5.30 -5.31 12.13
CA GLY A 46 5.44 -6.64 12.71
C GLY A 46 4.25 -7.51 12.36
N PRO A 47 4.33 -8.83 12.66
CA PRO A 47 3.27 -9.75 12.27
C PRO A 47 1.96 -9.52 13.03
N GLU A 48 1.99 -8.79 14.14
CA GLU A 48 0.81 -8.50 14.95
C GLU A 48 0.24 -7.11 14.73
N ALA A 49 0.88 -6.31 13.85
CA ALA A 49 0.50 -4.92 13.65
C ALA A 49 -0.88 -4.79 13.01
N VAL A 50 -1.71 -3.93 13.57
CA VAL A 50 -3.03 -3.58 13.03
C VAL A 50 -3.14 -2.06 13.01
N PHE A 51 -3.59 -1.53 11.87
CA PHE A 51 -3.66 -0.10 11.64
C PHE A 51 -5.05 0.31 11.17
N ASP A 52 -5.58 1.39 11.71
CA ASP A 52 -6.76 2.06 11.18
C ASP A 52 -6.29 3.17 10.24
N VAL A 53 -6.61 3.04 8.96
CA VAL A 53 -6.17 3.96 7.91
C VAL A 53 -7.37 4.76 7.42
N SER A 54 -7.31 6.08 7.58
CA SER A 54 -8.35 6.96 7.10
C SER A 54 -8.02 7.41 5.69
N VAL A 55 -8.86 7.04 4.73
CA VAL A 55 -8.65 7.35 3.31
C VAL A 55 -9.72 8.33 2.82
N LYS A 56 -9.35 9.12 1.81
CA LYS A 56 -10.28 10.03 1.16
C LYS A 56 -11.27 9.24 0.32
N ALA A 57 -12.54 9.53 0.50
CA ALA A 57 -13.64 8.93 -0.24
C ALA A 57 -14.36 10.02 -1.03
N VAL A 58 -15.32 9.61 -1.87
CA VAL A 58 -16.10 10.56 -2.69
C VAL A 58 -16.82 11.57 -1.81
N LEU A 59 -17.35 11.11 -0.66
CA LEU A 59 -18.04 11.95 0.31
C LEU A 59 -17.36 11.81 1.67
N GLY A 60 -16.33 12.63 1.91
CA GLY A 60 -15.63 12.64 3.19
C GLY A 60 -14.50 11.62 3.26
N THR A 61 -14.38 10.96 4.40
CA THR A 61 -13.34 9.97 4.66
C THR A 61 -13.94 8.64 5.06
N MET A 62 -13.15 7.59 4.89
CA MET A 62 -13.52 6.23 5.26
C MET A 62 -12.34 5.61 6.00
N THR A 63 -12.62 4.87 7.06
CA THR A 63 -11.56 4.19 7.81
C THR A 63 -11.51 2.72 7.44
N LEU A 64 -10.32 2.27 7.04
CA LEU A 64 -10.04 0.88 6.71
C LEU A 64 -9.11 0.30 7.76
N ARG A 65 -9.51 -0.82 8.37
CA ARG A 65 -8.64 -1.50 9.34
C ARG A 65 -7.81 -2.54 8.61
N TYR A 66 -6.51 -2.30 8.57
CA TYR A 66 -5.54 -3.20 7.95
C TYR A 66 -4.89 -4.09 8.99
N GLU A 67 -5.00 -5.38 8.78
CA GLU A 67 -4.31 -6.38 9.59
C GLU A 67 -3.14 -6.93 8.80
N THR A 68 -1.97 -7.04 9.43
CA THR A 68 -0.82 -7.66 8.82
C THR A 68 -1.08 -9.15 8.71
N THR A 69 -1.11 -9.67 7.48
CA THR A 69 -1.34 -11.09 7.24
C THR A 69 -0.06 -11.86 6.90
N THR A 70 0.94 -11.15 6.37
CA THR A 70 2.25 -11.71 6.07
C THR A 70 3.31 -10.70 6.46
N TYR A 71 4.31 -11.14 7.19
CA TYR A 71 5.45 -10.30 7.57
C TYR A 71 6.71 -11.13 7.52
N GLU A 72 7.48 -10.95 6.44
CA GLU A 72 8.74 -11.65 6.18
C GLU A 72 9.82 -10.62 5.89
N ALA A 73 10.33 -10.02 6.95
CA ALA A 73 11.34 -8.98 6.83
C ALA A 73 12.65 -9.54 6.30
N PRO A 74 13.33 -8.84 5.43
CA PRO A 74 12.99 -7.56 4.82
C PRO A 74 12.39 -7.69 3.41
N LYS A 75 11.65 -8.73 3.12
CA LYS A 75 11.26 -9.10 1.76
C LYS A 75 9.78 -8.88 1.43
N LEU A 76 8.88 -9.24 2.34
CA LEU A 76 7.46 -9.27 2.01
C LEU A 76 6.58 -8.84 3.19
N PHE A 77 5.68 -7.92 2.93
CA PHE A 77 4.65 -7.47 3.85
C PHE A 77 3.31 -7.47 3.11
N VAL A 78 2.29 -8.07 3.73
CA VAL A 78 0.94 -8.06 3.18
C VAL A 78 -0.01 -7.61 4.29
N ALA A 79 -0.85 -6.64 3.98
CA ALA A 79 -1.90 -6.18 4.87
C ALA A 79 -3.25 -6.27 4.18
N ARG A 80 -4.26 -6.63 4.93
CA ARG A 80 -5.60 -6.85 4.43
C ARG A 80 -6.61 -6.07 5.25
N SER A 81 -7.49 -5.35 4.57
CA SER A 81 -8.63 -4.71 5.18
C SER A 81 -9.90 -5.34 4.61
N GLN A 82 -10.77 -5.83 5.49
CA GLN A 82 -12.02 -6.47 5.09
C GLN A 82 -13.19 -5.76 5.77
N SER A 83 -14.11 -5.28 4.94
CA SER A 83 -15.35 -4.64 5.41
C SER A 83 -16.51 -5.18 4.58
N THR A 84 -17.72 -4.79 4.97
CA THR A 84 -18.92 -5.21 4.25
C THR A 84 -18.91 -4.76 2.78
N PRO A 85 -18.57 -3.48 2.46
CA PRO A 85 -18.60 -3.05 1.06
C PRO A 85 -17.38 -3.49 0.26
N LEU A 86 -16.21 -3.68 0.89
CA LEU A 86 -15.01 -3.97 0.11
C LEU A 86 -13.95 -4.71 0.92
N THR A 87 -13.05 -5.35 0.18
CA THR A 87 -11.83 -5.93 0.71
C THR A 87 -10.64 -5.31 -0.03
N SER A 88 -9.67 -4.81 0.71
CA SER A 88 -8.43 -4.25 0.16
C SER A 88 -7.25 -5.10 0.60
N LEU A 89 -6.40 -5.45 -0.36
CA LEU A 89 -5.20 -6.23 -0.09
C LEU A 89 -4.00 -5.47 -0.63
N ASP A 90 -3.11 -5.09 0.26
CA ASP A 90 -1.90 -4.34 -0.08
C ASP A 90 -0.69 -5.22 0.17
N SER A 91 0.15 -5.37 -0.86
CA SER A 91 1.36 -6.17 -0.79
C SER A 91 2.57 -5.31 -1.10
N ILE A 92 3.61 -5.46 -0.31
CA ILE A 92 4.87 -4.75 -0.50
C ILE A 92 5.97 -5.78 -0.50
N SER A 93 6.74 -5.82 -1.58
CA SER A 93 7.93 -6.65 -1.65
C SER A 93 9.15 -5.79 -1.94
N VAL A 94 10.29 -6.20 -1.41
CA VAL A 94 11.53 -5.45 -1.52
C VAL A 94 12.62 -6.41 -2.00
N ARG A 95 13.32 -6.01 -3.06
CA ARG A 95 14.46 -6.76 -3.60
C ARG A 95 15.70 -5.90 -3.57
N SER A 96 16.82 -6.55 -3.32
CA SER A 96 18.12 -5.89 -3.37
C SER A 96 18.48 -5.51 -4.81
N ASP A 97 19.03 -4.31 -5.00
CA ASP A 97 19.52 -3.81 -6.29
C ASP A 97 20.81 -3.05 -6.05
N GLY A 98 21.94 -3.75 -6.11
CA GLY A 98 23.23 -3.18 -5.75
C GLY A 98 23.23 -2.77 -4.28
N THR A 99 23.47 -1.48 -4.01
CA THR A 99 23.41 -0.93 -2.66
C THR A 99 22.02 -0.46 -2.26
N GLY A 100 21.12 -0.35 -3.24
CA GLY A 100 19.75 0.07 -3.02
C GLY A 100 18.77 -1.07 -3.14
N SER A 101 17.52 -0.74 -3.52
CA SER A 101 16.43 -1.69 -3.58
C SER A 101 15.46 -1.37 -4.71
N VAL A 102 14.65 -2.37 -5.08
CA VAL A 102 13.43 -2.15 -5.84
C VAL A 102 12.25 -2.54 -4.94
N VAL A 103 11.38 -1.57 -4.71
CA VAL A 103 10.16 -1.75 -3.93
C VAL A 103 9.01 -1.98 -4.90
N THR A 104 8.26 -3.06 -4.70
CA THR A 104 7.04 -3.33 -5.46
C THR A 104 5.86 -3.15 -4.54
N TYR A 105 4.97 -2.24 -4.90
CA TYR A 105 3.71 -2.03 -4.21
C TYR A 105 2.58 -2.51 -5.10
N GLU A 106 1.76 -3.38 -4.56
CA GLU A 106 0.59 -3.90 -5.25
C GLU A 106 -0.64 -3.71 -4.39
N ALA A 107 -1.66 -3.08 -4.95
CA ALA A 107 -2.94 -2.89 -4.28
C ALA A 107 -4.02 -3.61 -5.09
N GLU A 108 -4.84 -4.38 -4.41
CA GLU A 108 -5.94 -5.12 -5.02
C GLU A 108 -7.21 -4.82 -4.25
N LEU A 109 -8.25 -4.42 -4.96
CA LEU A 109 -9.52 -4.02 -4.35
C LEU A 109 -10.63 -4.91 -4.87
N THR A 110 -11.38 -5.53 -3.96
CA THR A 110 -12.54 -6.36 -4.28
C THR A 110 -13.78 -5.72 -3.70
N LEU A 111 -14.77 -5.45 -4.56
CA LEU A 111 -16.06 -4.96 -4.12
C LEU A 111 -16.97 -6.13 -3.81
N ASN A 112 -17.69 -6.03 -2.71
CA ASN A 112 -18.59 -7.08 -2.21
C ASN A 112 -20.05 -6.73 -2.51
N GLY A 113 -20.87 -7.76 -2.64
CA GLY A 113 -22.32 -7.59 -2.85
C GLY A 113 -22.65 -6.85 -4.13
N LEU A 114 -23.59 -5.91 -4.05
CA LEU A 114 -24.06 -5.15 -5.21
C LEU A 114 -23.00 -4.21 -5.79
N LEU A 115 -22.02 -3.82 -5.00
CA LEU A 115 -20.96 -2.90 -5.46
C LEU A 115 -20.07 -3.51 -6.52
N ARG A 116 -20.06 -4.84 -6.65
CA ARG A 116 -19.26 -5.51 -7.69
C ARG A 116 -19.67 -5.11 -9.10
N PHE A 117 -20.90 -4.61 -9.28
CA PHE A 117 -21.38 -4.15 -10.59
C PHE A 117 -20.77 -2.82 -11.03
N VAL A 118 -20.14 -2.06 -10.11
CA VAL A 118 -19.46 -0.82 -10.46
C VAL A 118 -17.95 -1.02 -10.70
N ASP A 119 -17.50 -2.27 -10.70
CA ASP A 119 -16.10 -2.64 -10.87
C ASP A 119 -15.42 -1.98 -12.09
N PRO A 120 -16.02 -1.97 -13.30
CA PRO A 120 -15.38 -1.34 -14.47
C PRO A 120 -15.13 0.16 -14.28
N VAL A 121 -16.07 0.86 -13.64
CA VAL A 121 -15.95 2.29 -13.36
C VAL A 121 -14.88 2.52 -12.28
N LEU A 122 -14.91 1.67 -11.25
CA LEU A 122 -13.93 1.74 -10.17
C LEU A 122 -12.51 1.48 -10.69
N GLY A 123 -12.37 0.57 -11.65
CA GLY A 123 -11.07 0.27 -12.25
C GLY A 123 -10.40 1.50 -12.85
N LEU A 124 -11.19 2.36 -13.53
CA LEU A 124 -10.66 3.61 -14.08
C LEU A 124 -10.25 4.58 -12.98
N ALA A 125 -11.09 4.72 -11.95
CA ALA A 125 -10.79 5.60 -10.81
C ALA A 125 -9.59 5.06 -10.02
N PHE A 126 -9.50 3.75 -9.87
CA PHE A 126 -8.43 3.10 -9.11
C PHE A 126 -7.07 3.32 -9.77
N GLY A 127 -7.01 3.32 -11.10
CA GLY A 127 -5.78 3.64 -11.83
C GLY A 127 -5.26 5.03 -11.50
N ARG A 128 -6.16 6.02 -11.42
CA ARG A 128 -5.77 7.40 -11.07
C ARG A 128 -5.33 7.51 -9.60
N ILE A 129 -6.02 6.81 -8.71
CA ILE A 129 -5.67 6.77 -7.29
C ILE A 129 -4.28 6.12 -7.14
N GLY A 130 -4.04 5.02 -7.86
CA GLY A 130 -2.76 4.34 -7.86
C GLY A 130 -1.62 5.20 -8.41
N ASP A 131 -1.86 5.90 -9.51
CA ASP A 131 -0.84 6.79 -10.09
C ASP A 131 -0.47 7.91 -9.13
N ARG A 132 -1.44 8.43 -8.39
CA ARG A 132 -1.18 9.48 -7.40
C ARG A 132 -0.37 8.93 -6.22
N ALA A 133 -0.73 7.73 -5.74
CA ALA A 133 0.02 7.06 -4.69
C ALA A 133 1.43 6.71 -5.16
N ALA A 134 1.59 6.25 -6.40
CA ALA A 134 2.89 5.94 -6.97
C ALA A 134 3.79 7.19 -7.05
N GLY A 135 3.22 8.33 -7.43
CA GLY A 135 3.96 9.60 -7.45
C GLY A 135 4.48 9.98 -6.08
N GLY A 136 3.64 9.84 -5.05
CA GLY A 136 4.05 10.10 -3.68
C GLY A 136 5.10 9.12 -3.18
N LEU A 137 4.97 7.86 -3.56
CA LEU A 137 5.92 6.83 -3.18
C LEU A 137 7.30 7.06 -3.80
N ILE A 138 7.34 7.42 -5.08
CA ILE A 138 8.60 7.74 -5.77
C ILE A 138 9.30 8.89 -5.04
N GLU A 139 8.56 9.92 -4.68
CA GLU A 139 9.10 11.06 -3.95
C GLU A 139 9.60 10.67 -2.56
N ALA A 140 8.82 9.90 -1.81
CA ALA A 140 9.18 9.49 -0.45
C ALA A 140 10.40 8.58 -0.42
N LEU A 141 10.60 7.74 -1.43
CA LEU A 141 11.73 6.83 -1.52
C LEU A 141 12.94 7.45 -2.24
N ASP A 142 12.82 8.69 -2.70
CA ASP A 142 13.85 9.34 -3.53
C ASP A 142 14.25 8.43 -4.69
N GLY A 143 13.25 7.91 -5.38
CA GLY A 143 13.43 6.84 -6.35
C GLY A 143 12.95 7.18 -7.74
N GLU A 144 12.88 6.16 -8.57
CA GLU A 144 12.34 6.25 -9.92
C GLU A 144 11.48 5.03 -10.23
N ARG A 145 10.46 5.25 -11.04
CA ARG A 145 9.60 4.14 -11.49
C ARG A 145 10.36 3.28 -12.49
N VAL A 146 10.25 1.96 -12.31
CA VAL A 146 10.83 0.98 -13.24
C VAL A 146 9.74 -0.02 -13.66
N ASP A 147 9.95 -0.70 -14.79
CA ASP A 147 8.92 -1.59 -15.35
C ASP A 147 8.88 -2.96 -14.69
N SER A 148 9.92 -3.31 -13.97
CA SER A 148 10.09 -4.66 -13.43
C SER A 148 10.88 -4.61 -12.14
N PRO A 149 10.65 -5.57 -11.21
CA PRO A 149 11.46 -5.65 -9.99
C PRO A 149 12.88 -6.14 -10.22
N THR A 150 13.23 -6.56 -11.44
CA THR A 150 14.58 -7.08 -11.80
C THR A 150 15.33 -6.15 -12.72
#